data_93966c25bf9e68f0efa9ea53aeb5f2e4
#
_entry.id   93966c25bf9e68f0efa9ea53aeb5f2e4
#
_cell.length_a   1.000
_cell.length_b   1.000
_cell.length_c   1.000
_cell.angle_alpha   90.00
_cell.angle_beta   90.00
_cell.angle_gamma   90.00
#
_symmetry.space_group_name_H-M   'P 1'
#
loop_
_entity.id
_entity.type
_entity.pdbx_description
1 polymer ?
#
loop_
_entity_poly.entity_id
_entity_poly.type
_entity_poly.pdbx_seq_one_letter_code
_entity_poly.pdbx_strand_id
1 'polypeptide(L)'
;SNNIKLIHISTDFVFDGLKHKPYSESDACSPLNIYGKTKLEGENAILSIMKFNATIIRTSWLYSEYGNNFVSTIIKLAQKNNNLNIVSDQMGTPTYAKDLGQAILNIIKNEKFNEPNRVTEIYHYSNEGECSWYDFAKEVINISGIKCTISSINSEDYPTAARRPRNTIMSKEKISNEFGLKIIFWKDSLKCCMKNLSTLSLPNKE
;
A
#
# COMPACT_ATOMS: atom_id res chain seq x y z
N SER A 1 -12.49 -26.79 -18.13
CA SER A 1 -11.91 -25.56 -17.55
C SER A 1 -11.27 -25.90 -16.22
N ASN A 2 -9.98 -25.66 -16.08
CA ASN A 2 -9.29 -25.80 -14.81
C ASN A 2 -9.87 -24.76 -13.85
N ASN A 3 -10.36 -25.17 -12.69
CA ASN A 3 -10.96 -24.29 -11.67
C ASN A 3 -9.85 -23.49 -10.96
N ILE A 4 -9.07 -22.71 -11.73
CA ILE A 4 -7.96 -21.89 -11.22
C ILE A 4 -8.52 -20.63 -10.61
N LYS A 5 -8.03 -20.28 -9.41
CA LYS A 5 -8.35 -19.03 -8.72
C LYS A 5 -7.22 -18.02 -8.90
N LEU A 6 -7.58 -16.78 -9.16
CA LEU A 6 -6.66 -15.66 -9.36
C LEU A 6 -6.75 -14.68 -8.19
N ILE A 7 -5.61 -14.28 -7.64
CA ILE A 7 -5.49 -13.05 -6.82
C ILE A 7 -4.62 -12.07 -7.59
N HIS A 8 -5.16 -10.90 -7.89
CA HIS A 8 -4.49 -9.81 -8.60
C HIS A 8 -4.26 -8.62 -7.68
N ILE A 9 -3.03 -8.13 -7.63
CA ILE A 9 -2.69 -6.93 -6.85
C ILE A 9 -2.80 -5.70 -7.75
N SER A 10 -3.66 -4.76 -7.36
CA SER A 10 -3.85 -3.46 -8.01
C SER A 10 -3.38 -2.33 -7.09
N THR A 11 -3.82 -1.10 -7.35
CA THR A 11 -3.31 0.12 -6.72
C THR A 11 -4.42 1.10 -6.36
N ASP A 12 -4.17 1.91 -5.35
CA ASP A 12 -4.93 3.10 -4.98
C ASP A 12 -4.87 4.21 -6.06
N PHE A 13 -3.87 4.20 -6.95
CA PHE A 13 -3.72 5.18 -8.04
C PHE A 13 -4.79 5.06 -9.13
N VAL A 14 -5.73 4.15 -9.01
CA VAL A 14 -6.96 4.12 -9.83
C VAL A 14 -7.91 5.28 -9.49
N PHE A 15 -7.74 5.94 -8.33
CA PHE A 15 -8.55 7.05 -7.87
C PHE A 15 -7.90 8.41 -8.19
N ASP A 16 -8.73 9.47 -8.30
CA ASP A 16 -8.30 10.85 -8.58
C ASP A 16 -7.76 11.60 -7.35
N GLY A 17 -8.04 11.11 -6.15
CA GLY A 17 -7.58 11.73 -4.91
C GLY A 17 -8.37 12.98 -4.47
N LEU A 18 -9.57 13.21 -5.01
CA LEU A 18 -10.41 14.38 -4.69
C LEU A 18 -11.38 14.14 -3.53
N LYS A 19 -11.61 12.88 -3.16
CA LYS A 19 -12.54 12.52 -2.09
C LYS A 19 -11.93 12.80 -0.72
N HIS A 20 -12.69 13.42 0.18
CA HIS A 20 -12.29 13.71 1.57
C HIS A 20 -12.55 12.56 2.56
N LYS A 21 -13.30 11.54 2.13
CA LYS A 21 -13.57 10.32 2.90
C LYS A 21 -12.81 9.14 2.27
N PRO A 22 -12.59 8.04 3.00
CA PRO A 22 -11.98 6.86 2.42
C PRO A 22 -12.73 6.37 1.17
N TYR A 23 -11.98 5.97 0.15
CA TYR A 23 -12.53 5.34 -1.05
C TYR A 23 -13.04 3.94 -0.73
N SER A 24 -14.25 3.63 -1.19
CA SER A 24 -14.81 2.29 -1.20
C SER A 24 -14.56 1.61 -2.55
N GLU A 25 -14.75 0.30 -2.62
CA GLU A 25 -14.58 -0.46 -3.86
C GLU A 25 -15.60 -0.09 -4.95
N SER A 26 -16.73 0.51 -4.56
CA SER A 26 -17.78 1.01 -5.46
C SER A 26 -17.55 2.44 -5.96
N ASP A 27 -16.56 3.16 -5.45
CA ASP A 27 -16.26 4.52 -5.91
C ASP A 27 -15.72 4.51 -7.35
N ALA A 28 -16.10 5.53 -8.12
CA ALA A 28 -15.66 5.68 -9.50
C ALA A 28 -14.12 5.86 -9.57
N CYS A 29 -13.49 5.10 -10.45
CA CYS A 29 -12.07 5.21 -10.74
C CYS A 29 -11.81 6.31 -11.78
N SER A 30 -10.80 7.16 -11.54
CA SER A 30 -10.37 8.24 -12.43
C SER A 30 -8.86 8.49 -12.30
N PRO A 31 -8.01 7.59 -12.81
CA PRO A 31 -6.57 7.62 -12.60
C PRO A 31 -5.92 8.85 -13.23
N LEU A 32 -5.03 9.52 -12.48
CA LEU A 32 -4.34 10.75 -12.89
C LEU A 32 -3.06 10.52 -13.71
N ASN A 33 -2.58 9.28 -13.78
CA ASN A 33 -1.32 8.95 -14.43
C ASN A 33 -1.40 7.60 -15.16
N ILE A 34 -0.40 7.33 -16.01
CA ILE A 34 -0.36 6.11 -16.83
C ILE A 34 -0.32 4.85 -15.98
N TYR A 35 0.41 4.85 -14.86
CA TYR A 35 0.48 3.70 -13.96
C TYR A 35 -0.92 3.31 -13.44
N GLY A 36 -1.65 4.27 -12.88
CA GLY A 36 -3.02 4.02 -12.40
C GLY A 36 -3.94 3.57 -13.54
N LYS A 37 -3.81 4.18 -14.72
CA LYS A 37 -4.60 3.83 -15.91
C LYS A 37 -4.36 2.38 -16.36
N THR A 38 -3.11 1.96 -16.51
CA THR A 38 -2.78 0.58 -16.93
C THR A 38 -3.19 -0.46 -15.88
N LYS A 39 -3.10 -0.11 -14.58
CA LYS A 39 -3.61 -0.98 -13.51
C LYS A 39 -5.12 -1.14 -13.57
N LEU A 40 -5.86 -0.04 -13.79
CA LEU A 40 -7.31 -0.08 -13.96
C LEU A 40 -7.73 -0.87 -15.22
N GLU A 41 -7.00 -0.72 -16.32
CA GLU A 41 -7.22 -1.54 -17.53
C GLU A 41 -7.03 -3.03 -17.24
N GLY A 42 -6.04 -3.39 -16.42
CA GLY A 42 -5.83 -4.76 -15.96
C GLY A 42 -6.99 -5.29 -15.09
N GLU A 43 -7.53 -4.47 -14.17
CA GLU A 43 -8.73 -4.82 -13.39
C GLU A 43 -9.93 -5.08 -14.32
N ASN A 44 -10.18 -4.17 -15.27
CA ASN A 44 -11.29 -4.30 -16.22
C ASN A 44 -11.16 -5.55 -17.11
N ALA A 45 -9.95 -5.87 -17.55
CA ALA A 45 -9.67 -7.09 -18.31
C ALA A 45 -10.00 -8.34 -17.49
N ILE A 46 -9.59 -8.40 -16.22
CA ILE A 46 -9.92 -9.52 -15.32
C ILE A 46 -11.43 -9.63 -15.14
N LEU A 47 -12.12 -8.54 -14.82
CA LEU A 47 -13.57 -8.51 -14.63
C LEU A 47 -14.34 -8.96 -15.87
N SER A 48 -13.85 -8.64 -17.07
CA SER A 48 -14.50 -9.03 -18.32
C SER A 48 -14.28 -10.51 -18.68
N ILE A 49 -13.07 -11.04 -18.42
CA ILE A 49 -12.68 -12.41 -18.80
C ILE A 49 -13.05 -13.41 -17.72
N MET A 50 -12.82 -13.07 -16.45
CA MET A 50 -13.05 -13.93 -15.29
C MET A 50 -14.24 -13.43 -14.48
N LYS A 51 -15.45 -13.79 -14.89
CA LYS A 51 -16.66 -13.48 -14.10
C LYS A 51 -16.68 -14.13 -12.72
N PHE A 52 -15.90 -15.19 -12.56
CA PHE A 52 -15.79 -16.00 -11.34
C PHE A 52 -14.33 -16.32 -11.04
N ASN A 53 -14.05 -16.63 -9.78
CA ASN A 53 -12.78 -17.15 -9.30
C ASN A 53 -11.59 -16.16 -9.37
N ALA A 54 -11.83 -14.85 -9.46
CA ALA A 54 -10.78 -13.85 -9.27
C ALA A 54 -11.07 -12.95 -8.07
N THR A 55 -10.01 -12.52 -7.41
CA THR A 55 -10.03 -11.54 -6.32
C THR A 55 -9.01 -10.47 -6.67
N ILE A 56 -9.46 -9.22 -6.82
CA ILE A 56 -8.60 -8.08 -7.10
C ILE A 56 -8.40 -7.33 -5.79
N ILE A 57 -7.15 -7.10 -5.38
CA ILE A 57 -6.83 -6.37 -4.15
C ILE A 57 -6.09 -5.08 -4.53
N ARG A 58 -6.73 -3.93 -4.35
CA ARG A 58 -6.08 -2.62 -4.45
C ARG A 58 -5.32 -2.36 -3.15
N THR A 59 -4.07 -1.95 -3.28
CA THR A 59 -3.20 -1.61 -2.13
C THR A 59 -2.49 -0.29 -2.37
N SER A 60 -1.93 0.29 -1.31
CA SER A 60 -1.27 1.60 -1.34
C SER A 60 0.08 1.57 -0.64
N TRP A 61 1.02 2.42 -1.06
CA TRP A 61 2.28 2.74 -0.39
C TRP A 61 3.05 1.52 0.14
N LEU A 62 3.20 0.51 -0.73
CA LEU A 62 3.80 -0.77 -0.36
C LEU A 62 5.29 -0.61 -0.02
N TYR A 63 5.69 -1.15 1.13
CA TYR A 63 7.07 -1.17 1.58
C TYR A 63 7.45 -2.50 2.24
N SER A 64 8.75 -2.77 2.31
CA SER A 64 9.30 -3.96 2.97
C SER A 64 10.74 -3.72 3.40
N GLU A 65 11.31 -4.66 4.12
CA GLU A 65 12.75 -4.75 4.39
C GLU A 65 13.59 -5.08 3.15
N TYR A 66 12.95 -5.50 2.06
CA TYR A 66 13.60 -5.90 0.81
C TYR A 66 13.42 -4.85 -0.29
N GLY A 67 14.41 -4.76 -1.16
CA GLY A 67 14.36 -3.94 -2.38
C GLY A 67 14.37 -2.43 -2.15
N ASN A 68 14.01 -1.70 -3.18
CA ASN A 68 13.93 -0.24 -3.14
C ASN A 68 12.48 0.20 -2.90
N ASN A 69 12.25 0.91 -1.80
CA ASN A 69 10.96 1.45 -1.41
C ASN A 69 11.13 2.76 -0.64
N PHE A 70 10.05 3.38 -0.21
CA PHE A 70 10.10 4.66 0.50
C PHE A 70 10.93 4.57 1.79
N VAL A 71 10.74 3.54 2.62
CA VAL A 71 11.45 3.37 3.89
C VAL A 71 12.96 3.28 3.66
N SER A 72 13.41 2.39 2.76
CA SER A 72 14.83 2.25 2.44
C SER A 72 15.42 3.51 1.82
N THR A 73 14.62 4.27 1.04
CA THR A 73 15.03 5.54 0.43
C THR A 73 15.22 6.62 1.51
N ILE A 74 14.27 6.79 2.42
CA ILE A 74 14.37 7.78 3.51
C ILE A 74 15.60 7.51 4.39
N ILE A 75 15.83 6.24 4.77
CA ILE A 75 17.01 5.87 5.56
C ILE A 75 18.31 6.24 4.83
N LYS A 76 18.44 5.85 3.54
CA LYS A 76 19.65 6.15 2.74
C LYS A 76 19.88 7.65 2.57
N LEU A 77 18.81 8.43 2.38
CA LEU A 77 18.91 9.89 2.25
C LEU A 77 19.27 10.54 3.58
N ALA A 78 18.67 10.11 4.68
CA ALA A 78 18.94 10.65 6.02
C ALA A 78 20.37 10.36 6.51
N GLN A 79 20.99 9.27 6.07
CA GLN A 79 22.40 8.98 6.37
C GLN A 79 23.36 9.94 5.67
N LYS A 80 22.91 10.61 4.60
CA LYS A 80 23.75 11.53 3.78
C LYS A 80 23.42 13.02 4.00
N ASN A 81 22.25 13.31 4.57
CA ASN A 81 21.74 14.66 4.70
C ASN A 81 21.21 14.92 6.11
N ASN A 82 21.46 16.11 6.65
CA ASN A 82 20.95 16.51 7.96
C ASN A 82 19.51 17.01 7.92
N ASN A 83 18.95 17.26 6.72
CA ASN A 83 17.58 17.69 6.52
C ASN A 83 17.01 17.07 5.23
N LEU A 84 15.74 16.64 5.27
CA LEU A 84 14.97 16.16 4.12
C LEU A 84 13.65 16.89 4.02
N ASN A 85 13.32 17.35 2.82
CA ASN A 85 12.04 17.98 2.51
C ASN A 85 11.07 16.92 1.99
N ILE A 86 9.95 16.71 2.68
CA ILE A 86 8.98 15.65 2.36
C ILE A 86 7.57 16.25 2.22
N VAL A 87 6.87 15.81 1.20
CA VAL A 87 5.49 16.24 0.88
C VAL A 87 4.54 15.88 2.02
N SER A 88 3.74 16.87 2.47
CA SER A 88 2.80 16.72 3.59
C SER A 88 1.32 16.83 3.20
N ASP A 89 1.00 17.24 1.98
CA ASP A 89 -0.35 17.43 1.45
C ASP A 89 -0.87 16.23 0.60
N GLN A 90 -0.16 15.09 0.64
CA GLN A 90 -0.61 13.83 0.07
C GLN A 90 -0.89 12.85 1.20
N MET A 91 -2.16 12.41 1.30
CA MET A 91 -2.65 11.50 2.34
C MET A 91 -2.88 10.10 1.79
N GLY A 92 -2.54 9.09 2.58
CA GLY A 92 -2.71 7.69 2.22
C GLY A 92 -2.46 6.79 3.41
N THR A 93 -2.28 5.49 3.14
CA THR A 93 -1.93 4.52 4.18
C THR A 93 -0.76 3.66 3.71
N PRO A 94 0.35 3.61 4.47
CA PRO A 94 1.44 2.67 4.18
C PRO A 94 0.97 1.23 4.33
N THR A 95 1.47 0.34 3.47
CA THR A 95 1.19 -1.09 3.53
C THR A 95 2.49 -1.87 3.65
N TYR A 96 2.67 -2.59 4.74
CA TYR A 96 3.78 -3.51 4.89
C TYR A 96 3.54 -4.76 4.05
N ALA A 97 4.46 -5.09 3.14
CA ALA A 97 4.31 -6.20 2.21
C ALA A 97 4.11 -7.55 2.89
N LYS A 98 4.72 -7.76 4.07
CA LYS A 98 4.54 -8.97 4.87
C LYS A 98 3.09 -9.11 5.39
N ASP A 99 2.47 -8.00 5.80
CA ASP A 99 1.08 -8.01 6.27
C ASP A 99 0.11 -8.28 5.11
N LEU A 100 0.34 -7.66 3.95
CA LEU A 100 -0.41 -7.97 2.73
C LEU A 100 -0.25 -9.45 2.34
N GLY A 101 0.98 -9.98 2.38
CA GLY A 101 1.25 -11.39 2.12
C GLY A 101 0.50 -12.31 3.09
N GLN A 102 0.49 -11.98 4.39
CA GLN A 102 -0.26 -12.74 5.40
C GLN A 102 -1.78 -12.65 5.16
N ALA A 103 -2.29 -11.47 4.79
CA ALA A 103 -3.70 -11.31 4.43
C ALA A 103 -4.08 -12.19 3.22
N ILE A 104 -3.24 -12.21 2.18
CA ILE A 104 -3.44 -13.09 1.00
C ILE A 104 -3.47 -14.56 1.42
N LEU A 105 -2.54 -15.00 2.26
CA LEU A 105 -2.53 -16.38 2.75
C LEU A 105 -3.78 -16.72 3.56
N ASN A 106 -4.29 -15.78 4.36
CA ASN A 106 -5.53 -15.96 5.12
C ASN A 106 -6.74 -16.04 4.18
N ILE A 107 -6.77 -15.20 3.12
CA ILE A 107 -7.81 -15.27 2.08
C ILE A 107 -7.79 -16.63 1.39
N ILE A 108 -6.63 -17.13 0.97
CA ILE A 108 -6.50 -18.43 0.28
C ILE A 108 -7.01 -19.58 1.15
N LYS A 109 -6.82 -19.50 2.48
CA LYS A 109 -7.29 -20.52 3.42
C LYS A 109 -8.76 -20.38 3.80
N ASN A 110 -9.40 -19.26 3.47
CA ASN A 110 -10.79 -18.99 3.84
C ASN A 110 -11.77 -19.79 2.97
N GLU A 111 -12.81 -20.34 3.60
CA GLU A 111 -13.83 -21.15 2.92
C GLU A 111 -14.55 -20.34 1.83
N LYS A 112 -14.88 -19.09 2.09
CA LYS A 112 -15.53 -18.20 1.12
C LYS A 112 -14.70 -18.00 -0.15
N PHE A 113 -13.36 -17.86 -0.04
CA PHE A 113 -12.49 -17.81 -1.21
C PHE A 113 -12.54 -19.12 -2.00
N ASN A 114 -12.72 -20.24 -1.32
CA ASN A 114 -12.70 -21.58 -1.91
C ASN A 114 -14.07 -22.03 -2.43
N GLU A 115 -15.14 -21.26 -2.26
CA GLU A 115 -16.44 -21.55 -2.84
C GLU A 115 -16.35 -21.74 -4.37
N PRO A 116 -17.07 -22.74 -4.93
CA PRO A 116 -17.16 -22.92 -6.37
C PRO A 116 -17.84 -21.72 -7.05
N ASN A 117 -17.30 -21.30 -8.19
CA ASN A 117 -17.85 -20.17 -8.98
C ASN A 117 -18.09 -18.89 -8.16
N ARG A 118 -17.22 -18.61 -7.19
CA ARG A 118 -17.27 -17.35 -6.45
C ARG A 118 -17.13 -16.19 -7.41
N VAL A 119 -18.04 -15.22 -7.34
CA VAL A 119 -18.03 -14.02 -8.20
C VAL A 119 -16.70 -13.27 -8.05
N THR A 120 -16.18 -12.80 -9.17
CA THR A 120 -14.97 -11.95 -9.16
C THR A 120 -15.27 -10.60 -8.53
N GLU A 121 -14.49 -10.23 -7.53
CA GLU A 121 -14.70 -9.02 -6.75
C GLU A 121 -13.41 -8.24 -6.49
N ILE A 122 -13.58 -6.94 -6.29
CA ILE A 122 -12.53 -6.01 -5.88
C ILE A 122 -12.60 -5.81 -4.36
N TYR A 123 -11.42 -5.75 -3.74
CA TYR A 123 -11.21 -5.45 -2.34
C TYR A 123 -10.10 -4.41 -2.18
N HIS A 124 -10.15 -3.68 -1.07
CA HIS A 124 -9.08 -2.79 -0.64
C HIS A 124 -8.33 -3.40 0.53
N TYR A 125 -7.01 -3.31 0.50
CA TYR A 125 -6.14 -3.67 1.62
C TYR A 125 -4.99 -2.67 1.77
N SER A 126 -4.87 -2.09 2.96
CA SER A 126 -3.69 -1.38 3.47
C SER A 126 -3.62 -1.62 4.97
N ASN A 127 -2.54 -1.25 5.65
CA ASN A 127 -2.56 -1.25 7.10
C ASN A 127 -3.62 -0.27 7.65
N GLU A 128 -3.96 -0.32 8.92
CA GLU A 128 -4.89 0.62 9.55
C GLU A 128 -4.26 1.99 9.81
N GLY A 129 -5.12 3.02 9.89
CA GLY A 129 -4.75 4.42 10.06
C GLY A 129 -4.45 5.12 8.74
N GLU A 130 -4.07 6.37 8.86
CA GLU A 130 -3.75 7.28 7.75
C GLU A 130 -2.58 8.17 8.12
N CYS A 131 -1.84 8.64 7.14
CA CYS A 131 -0.76 9.60 7.33
C CYS A 131 -0.39 10.29 6.01
N SER A 132 0.35 11.41 6.10
CA SER A 132 1.06 11.99 4.96
C SER A 132 2.41 11.26 4.72
N TRP A 133 3.03 11.50 3.56
CA TRP A 133 4.42 11.08 3.33
C TRP A 133 5.38 11.69 4.36
N TYR A 134 5.12 12.92 4.78
CA TYR A 134 5.86 13.60 5.85
C TYR A 134 5.77 12.84 7.18
N ASP A 135 4.56 12.48 7.62
CA ASP A 135 4.36 11.73 8.85
C ASP A 135 5.02 10.35 8.79
N PHE A 136 4.92 9.69 7.63
CA PHE A 136 5.55 8.40 7.42
C PHE A 136 7.08 8.50 7.50
N ALA A 137 7.69 9.47 6.81
CA ALA A 137 9.13 9.71 6.87
C ALA A 137 9.59 10.05 8.29
N LYS A 138 8.83 10.90 9.00
CA LYS A 138 9.13 11.28 10.38
C LYS A 138 9.16 10.06 11.31
N GLU A 139 8.20 9.15 11.17
CA GLU A 139 8.18 7.92 11.96
C GLU A 139 9.34 6.97 11.58
N VAL A 140 9.70 6.86 10.31
CA VAL A 140 10.90 6.11 9.87
C VAL A 140 12.16 6.64 10.55
N ILE A 141 12.35 7.97 10.56
CA ILE A 141 13.53 8.59 11.20
C ILE A 141 13.50 8.42 12.72
N ASN A 142 12.34 8.58 13.35
CA ASN A 142 12.17 8.37 14.78
C ASN A 142 12.59 6.93 15.20
N ILE A 143 12.14 5.92 14.48
CA ILE A 143 12.49 4.51 14.77
C ILE A 143 13.96 4.20 14.44
N SER A 144 14.50 4.78 13.37
CA SER A 144 15.89 4.51 12.95
C SER A 144 16.94 5.11 13.88
N GLY A 145 16.59 6.13 14.68
CA GLY A 145 17.51 6.89 15.51
C GLY A 145 18.53 7.75 14.74
N ILE A 146 18.37 7.90 13.42
CA ILE A 146 19.26 8.74 12.59
C ILE A 146 18.98 10.22 12.89
N LYS A 147 20.02 10.99 13.10
CA LYS A 147 19.92 12.45 13.31
C LYS A 147 19.69 13.15 11.96
N CYS A 148 18.43 13.31 11.59
CA CYS A 148 18.01 14.03 10.39
C CYS A 148 16.69 14.76 10.66
N THR A 149 16.62 16.03 10.29
CA THR A 149 15.40 16.83 10.40
C THR A 149 14.50 16.55 9.20
N ILE A 150 13.20 16.34 9.43
CA ILE A 150 12.21 16.22 8.35
C ILE A 150 11.41 17.52 8.30
N SER A 151 11.48 18.21 7.17
CA SER A 151 10.71 19.44 6.89
C SER A 151 9.57 19.15 5.94
N SER A 152 8.39 19.71 6.22
CA SER A 152 7.22 19.57 5.37
C SER A 152 7.28 20.55 4.18
N ILE A 153 6.88 20.05 3.00
CA ILE A 153 6.69 20.87 1.80
C ILE A 153 5.35 20.50 1.15
N ASN A 154 4.84 21.37 0.28
CA ASN A 154 3.67 21.06 -0.55
C ASN A 154 4.07 20.28 -1.80
N SER A 155 3.12 19.56 -2.40
CA SER A 155 3.32 18.84 -3.66
C SER A 155 3.76 19.74 -4.81
N GLU A 156 3.36 21.01 -4.79
CA GLU A 156 3.71 22.04 -5.78
C GLU A 156 5.21 22.37 -5.76
N ASP A 157 5.84 22.28 -4.58
CA ASP A 157 7.28 22.51 -4.38
C ASP A 157 8.13 21.27 -4.71
N TYR A 158 7.49 20.14 -4.99
CA TYR A 158 8.18 18.90 -5.32
C TYR A 158 7.69 18.34 -6.67
N PRO A 159 8.16 18.90 -7.79
CA PRO A 159 7.73 18.45 -9.10
C PRO A 159 8.12 17.00 -9.37
N THR A 160 7.14 16.19 -9.75
CA THR A 160 7.32 14.79 -10.13
C THR A 160 6.88 14.58 -11.58
N ALA A 161 7.50 13.61 -12.27
CA ALA A 161 7.16 13.30 -13.67
C ALA A 161 5.70 12.82 -13.83
N ALA A 162 5.09 12.25 -12.78
CA ALA A 162 3.72 11.78 -12.80
C ALA A 162 2.89 12.51 -11.72
N ARG A 163 1.70 12.99 -12.09
CA ARG A 163 0.75 13.58 -11.14
C ARG A 163 0.29 12.51 -10.16
N ARG A 164 0.36 12.83 -8.86
CA ARG A 164 -0.08 11.94 -7.78
C ARG A 164 -1.40 12.44 -7.18
N PRO A 165 -2.32 11.53 -6.82
CA PRO A 165 -3.55 11.91 -6.11
C PRO A 165 -3.23 12.47 -4.73
N ARG A 166 -4.03 13.47 -4.27
CA ARG A 166 -3.85 14.09 -2.95
C ARG A 166 -4.34 13.22 -1.81
N ASN A 167 -5.39 12.44 -2.02
CA ASN A 167 -5.92 11.52 -1.01
C ASN A 167 -6.19 10.16 -1.63
N THR A 168 -5.57 9.12 -1.10
CA THR A 168 -5.79 7.73 -1.54
C THR A 168 -6.13 6.79 -0.39
N ILE A 169 -6.69 7.32 0.69
CA ILE A 169 -7.15 6.51 1.81
C ILE A 169 -8.29 5.62 1.35
N MET A 170 -8.18 4.32 1.60
CA MET A 170 -9.16 3.30 1.19
C MET A 170 -9.86 2.70 2.41
N SER A 171 -11.18 2.47 2.31
CA SER A 171 -11.92 1.64 3.28
C SER A 171 -11.48 0.18 3.15
N LYS A 172 -11.27 -0.47 4.27
CA LYS A 172 -10.90 -1.89 4.38
C LYS A 172 -12.04 -2.74 4.96
N GLU A 173 -13.22 -2.13 5.14
CA GLU A 173 -14.37 -2.79 5.76
C GLU A 173 -14.80 -4.04 5.01
N LYS A 174 -14.88 -3.98 3.68
CA LYS A 174 -15.31 -5.10 2.86
C LYS A 174 -14.40 -6.31 3.04
N ILE A 175 -13.09 -6.17 2.90
CA ILE A 175 -12.14 -7.28 3.02
C ILE A 175 -12.10 -7.83 4.46
N SER A 176 -12.19 -6.96 5.47
CA SER A 176 -12.19 -7.35 6.87
C SER A 176 -13.44 -8.15 7.22
N ASN A 177 -14.62 -7.70 6.81
CA ASN A 177 -15.90 -8.38 7.07
C ASN A 177 -16.01 -9.70 6.29
N GLU A 178 -15.56 -9.70 5.03
CA GLU A 178 -15.66 -10.90 4.17
C GLU A 178 -14.76 -12.03 4.64
N PHE A 179 -13.51 -11.74 4.98
CA PHE A 179 -12.48 -12.74 5.29
C PHE A 179 -12.08 -12.78 6.76
N GLY A 180 -12.71 -11.99 7.63
CA GLY A 180 -12.39 -11.95 9.06
C GLY A 180 -10.99 -11.41 9.36
N LEU A 181 -10.45 -10.51 8.52
CA LEU A 181 -9.10 -10.00 8.67
C LEU A 181 -9.02 -8.95 9.77
N LYS A 182 -8.07 -9.12 10.69
CA LYS A 182 -7.63 -8.09 11.63
C LYS A 182 -6.44 -7.36 11.03
N ILE A 183 -6.64 -6.10 10.68
CA ILE A 183 -5.62 -5.28 10.02
C ILE A 183 -4.81 -4.52 11.07
N ILE A 184 -3.49 -4.59 10.96
CA ILE A 184 -2.55 -3.99 11.93
C ILE A 184 -2.39 -2.50 11.63
N PHE A 185 -2.23 -1.68 12.67
CA PHE A 185 -1.97 -0.26 12.53
C PHE A 185 -0.58 -0.01 11.88
N TRP A 186 -0.51 0.94 10.94
CA TRP A 186 0.67 1.13 10.10
C TRP A 186 1.97 1.39 10.87
N LYS A 187 1.91 2.08 12.03
CA LYS A 187 3.11 2.32 12.86
C LYS A 187 3.67 1.06 13.47
N ASP A 188 2.81 0.12 13.85
CA ASP A 188 3.27 -1.16 14.44
C ASP A 188 3.86 -2.06 13.36
N SER A 189 3.29 -2.07 12.18
CA SER A 189 3.85 -2.73 11.00
C SER A 189 5.20 -2.14 10.61
N LEU A 190 5.33 -0.80 10.66
CA LEU A 190 6.61 -0.11 10.39
C LEU A 190 7.68 -0.51 11.41
N LYS A 191 7.36 -0.55 12.71
CA LYS A 191 8.30 -1.03 13.74
C LYS A 191 8.78 -2.46 13.46
N CYS A 192 7.86 -3.34 13.04
CA CYS A 192 8.20 -4.72 12.67
C CYS A 192 9.14 -4.76 11.46
N CYS A 193 8.85 -4.00 10.40
CA CYS A 193 9.71 -3.89 9.22
C CYS A 193 11.10 -3.36 9.57
N MET A 194 11.19 -2.29 10.37
CA MET A 194 12.46 -1.68 10.76
C MET A 194 13.32 -2.64 11.60
N LYS A 195 12.70 -3.43 12.48
CA LYS A 195 13.39 -4.48 13.24
C LYS A 195 13.98 -5.54 12.31
N ASN A 196 13.22 -6.00 11.32
CA ASN A 196 13.70 -6.98 10.34
C ASN A 196 14.82 -6.40 9.46
N LEU A 197 14.71 -5.14 9.06
CA LEU A 197 15.74 -4.44 8.28
C LEU A 197 17.06 -4.36 9.04
N SER A 198 17.04 -4.08 10.35
CA SER A 198 18.24 -4.03 11.18
C SER A 198 18.93 -5.39 11.32
N THR A 199 18.16 -6.49 11.36
CA THR A 199 18.72 -7.84 11.41
C THR A 199 19.39 -8.26 10.10
N LEU A 200 18.84 -7.83 8.94
CA LEU A 200 19.43 -8.09 7.62
C LEU A 200 20.72 -7.29 7.37
N SER A 201 20.88 -6.14 8.04
CA SER A 201 22.05 -5.26 7.91
C SER A 201 23.22 -5.65 8.80
N LEU A 202 23.05 -6.62 9.73
CA LEU A 202 24.13 -7.17 10.52
C LEU A 202 24.86 -8.21 9.66
N PRO A 203 26.19 -8.08 9.44
CA PRO A 203 26.96 -9.14 8.82
C PRO A 203 26.81 -10.40 9.68
N ASN A 204 26.54 -11.54 9.02
CA ASN A 204 26.61 -12.84 9.69
C ASN A 204 27.95 -12.89 10.45
N LYS A 205 27.88 -12.92 11.78
CA LYS A 205 29.08 -13.28 12.59
C LYS A 205 29.31 -14.74 12.29
N GLU A 206 30.25 -14.99 11.37
CA GLU A 206 30.94 -16.28 11.32
C GLU A 206 31.71 -16.55 12.62
#